data_6f22129b197deab2657a92c109047222
#
_entry.id   6f22129b197deab2657a92c109047222
#
_cell.length_a   1.000
_cell.length_b   1.000
_cell.length_c   1.000
_cell.angle_alpha   90.00
_cell.angle_beta   90.00
_cell.angle_gamma   90.00
#
_symmetry.space_group_name_H-M   'P 1'
#
loop_
_entity.id
_entity.type
_entity.pdbx_description
1 polymer ?
#
loop_
_entity_poly.entity_id
_entity_poly.type
_entity_poly.pdbx_seq_one_letter_code
_entity_poly.pdbx_strand_id
1 'polypeptide(L)'
;MNTKYTEEEDKFILWFKENYKNILIGVLFGVTIITSYKFYADSKVNSMHNISLKYEQVLNDYKDNDNKSLLKLSKELSETNPNNIYTNMLNLYAAKIFHETGNYDKSLGKLNLVISNVESDDIKIIAQLRKIRIILAQNKLDSAYEYIISINSYDNNPFLIELIGDIYYKKNNQKLAREFYQKSLQFNLSPNKTKIIKNKIDLLQK
;
A
#
# COMPACT_ATOMS: atom_id res chain seq x y z
N MET A 1 35.33 -40.54 48.94
CA MET A 1 35.71 -40.45 47.55
C MET A 1 36.04 -38.99 47.29
N ASN A 2 37.32 -38.60 47.45
CA ASN A 2 37.76 -37.21 47.24
C ASN A 2 37.98 -37.01 45.73
N THR A 3 37.08 -36.36 45.06
CA THR A 3 37.29 -35.85 43.73
C THR A 3 38.27 -34.69 43.81
N LYS A 4 39.53 -34.94 43.42
CA LYS A 4 40.53 -33.91 43.19
C LYS A 4 40.03 -33.13 41.94
N TYR A 5 39.55 -31.90 42.17
CA TYR A 5 39.36 -30.97 41.06
C TYR A 5 40.72 -30.71 40.39
N THR A 6 40.73 -30.54 39.07
CA THR A 6 41.94 -30.14 38.36
C THR A 6 42.23 -28.68 38.63
N GLU A 7 43.50 -28.21 38.54
CA GLU A 7 43.86 -26.80 38.75
C GLU A 7 43.05 -25.83 37.85
N GLU A 8 42.57 -26.31 36.72
CA GLU A 8 41.74 -25.55 35.79
C GLU A 8 40.30 -25.39 36.32
N GLU A 9 39.76 -26.40 36.94
CA GLU A 9 38.42 -26.35 37.58
C GLU A 9 38.41 -25.37 38.75
N ASP A 10 39.45 -25.36 39.56
CA ASP A 10 39.56 -24.39 40.67
C ASP A 10 39.70 -22.93 40.17
N LYS A 11 40.45 -22.68 39.10
CA LYS A 11 40.56 -21.38 38.47
C LYS A 11 39.23 -20.91 37.88
N PHE A 12 38.45 -21.79 37.25
CA PHE A 12 37.13 -21.47 36.72
C PHE A 12 36.16 -21.13 37.85
N ILE A 13 36.16 -21.89 38.94
CA ILE A 13 35.27 -21.63 40.11
C ILE A 13 35.59 -20.28 40.74
N LEU A 14 36.87 -19.93 40.88
CA LEU A 14 37.32 -18.64 41.41
C LEU A 14 36.86 -17.50 40.51
N TRP A 15 37.14 -17.59 39.20
CA TRP A 15 36.73 -16.59 38.23
C TRP A 15 35.20 -16.41 38.22
N PHE A 16 34.42 -17.49 38.29
CA PHE A 16 32.97 -17.46 38.34
C PHE A 16 32.49 -16.76 39.61
N LYS A 17 33.08 -17.04 40.78
CA LYS A 17 32.74 -16.37 42.05
C LYS A 17 33.07 -14.89 42.01
N GLU A 18 34.06 -14.45 41.30
CA GLU A 18 34.42 -13.03 41.18
C GLU A 18 33.48 -12.32 40.19
N ASN A 19 32.99 -13.00 39.15
CA ASN A 19 32.24 -12.39 38.04
C ASN A 19 30.76 -12.72 38.04
N TYR A 20 30.22 -13.52 38.97
CA TYR A 20 28.82 -13.98 38.95
C TYR A 20 27.81 -12.86 38.89
N LYS A 21 28.09 -11.72 39.57
CA LYS A 21 27.19 -10.54 39.55
C LYS A 21 27.09 -9.95 38.16
N ASN A 22 28.20 -9.83 37.46
CA ASN A 22 28.24 -9.28 36.10
C ASN A 22 27.55 -10.24 35.12
N ILE A 23 27.77 -11.54 35.29
CA ILE A 23 27.11 -12.60 34.51
C ILE A 23 25.60 -12.55 34.74
N LEU A 24 25.16 -12.44 35.99
CA LEU A 24 23.75 -12.38 36.34
C LEU A 24 23.07 -11.13 35.79
N ILE A 25 23.75 -9.97 35.81
CA ILE A 25 23.28 -8.74 35.20
C ILE A 25 23.16 -8.92 33.66
N GLY A 26 24.15 -9.52 33.03
CA GLY A 26 24.12 -9.80 31.60
C GLY A 26 22.97 -10.72 31.17
N VAL A 27 22.72 -11.78 31.96
CA VAL A 27 21.59 -12.70 31.76
C VAL A 27 20.26 -11.99 31.92
N LEU A 28 20.09 -11.18 32.98
CA LEU A 28 18.88 -10.39 33.20
C LEU A 28 18.60 -9.42 32.05
N PHE A 29 19.64 -8.73 31.57
CA PHE A 29 19.53 -7.84 30.41
C PHE A 29 19.11 -8.62 29.16
N GLY A 30 19.72 -9.76 28.88
CA GLY A 30 19.38 -10.61 27.75
C GLY A 30 17.93 -11.09 27.80
N VAL A 31 17.47 -11.58 28.96
CA VAL A 31 16.07 -12.00 29.16
C VAL A 31 15.10 -10.83 28.96
N THR A 32 15.44 -9.65 29.50
CA THR A 32 14.58 -8.46 29.35
C THR A 32 14.44 -8.04 27.89
N ILE A 33 15.52 -8.06 27.10
CA ILE A 33 15.47 -7.74 25.67
C ILE A 33 14.59 -8.74 24.92
N ILE A 34 14.79 -10.05 25.15
CA ILE A 34 14.03 -11.12 24.48
C ILE A 34 12.54 -11.03 24.81
N THR A 35 12.19 -10.84 26.09
CA THR A 35 10.78 -10.74 26.53
C THR A 35 10.11 -9.48 25.99
N SER A 36 10.81 -8.34 25.99
CA SER A 36 10.31 -7.09 25.43
C SER A 36 10.06 -7.20 23.92
N TYR A 37 10.99 -7.82 23.20
CA TYR A 37 10.82 -8.06 21.76
C TYR A 37 9.63 -8.99 21.48
N LYS A 38 9.51 -10.09 22.24
CA LYS A 38 8.37 -11.01 22.10
C LYS A 38 7.04 -10.31 22.37
N PHE A 39 6.96 -9.56 23.47
CA PHE A 39 5.75 -8.80 23.79
C PHE A 39 5.37 -7.78 22.71
N TYR A 40 6.36 -7.07 22.15
CA TYR A 40 6.15 -6.15 21.03
C TYR A 40 5.64 -6.88 19.79
N ALA A 41 6.26 -8.01 19.42
CA ALA A 41 5.87 -8.80 18.26
C ALA A 41 4.44 -9.38 18.42
N ASP A 42 4.11 -9.95 19.56
CA ASP A 42 2.78 -10.49 19.86
C ASP A 42 1.70 -9.39 19.83
N SER A 43 2.01 -8.21 20.39
CA SER A 43 1.10 -7.05 20.37
C SER A 43 0.81 -6.60 18.94
N LYS A 44 1.84 -6.56 18.07
CA LYS A 44 1.69 -6.19 16.65
C LYS A 44 0.83 -7.21 15.89
N VAL A 45 1.04 -8.50 16.11
CA VAL A 45 0.25 -9.58 15.49
C VAL A 45 -1.21 -9.50 15.93
N ASN A 46 -1.47 -9.34 17.23
CA ASN A 46 -2.83 -9.22 17.77
C ASN A 46 -3.54 -7.97 17.23
N SER A 47 -2.84 -6.85 17.11
CA SER A 47 -3.40 -5.63 16.50
C SER A 47 -3.77 -5.85 15.03
N MET A 48 -2.90 -6.48 14.23
CA MET A 48 -3.20 -6.81 12.84
C MET A 48 -4.40 -7.75 12.71
N HIS A 49 -4.48 -8.77 13.57
CA HIS A 49 -5.61 -9.70 13.59
C HIS A 49 -6.94 -8.99 13.89
N ASN A 50 -6.96 -8.12 14.90
CA ASN A 50 -8.15 -7.34 15.24
C ASN A 50 -8.57 -6.38 14.11
N ILE A 51 -7.62 -5.76 13.42
CA ILE A 51 -7.90 -4.91 12.25
C ILE A 51 -8.48 -5.75 11.12
N SER A 52 -7.93 -6.93 10.85
CA SER A 52 -8.42 -7.86 9.84
C SER A 52 -9.87 -8.29 10.08
N LEU A 53 -10.23 -8.63 11.32
CA LEU A 53 -11.61 -8.99 11.66
C LEU A 53 -12.59 -7.82 11.44
N LYS A 54 -12.21 -6.60 11.89
CA LYS A 54 -13.03 -5.40 11.63
C LYS A 54 -13.16 -5.12 10.13
N TYR A 55 -12.09 -5.31 9.37
CA TYR A 55 -12.09 -5.15 7.92
C TYR A 55 -13.06 -6.10 7.23
N GLU A 56 -13.02 -7.39 7.58
CA GLU A 56 -13.94 -8.40 7.05
C GLU A 56 -15.41 -8.07 7.36
N GLN A 57 -15.69 -7.65 8.59
CA GLN A 57 -17.02 -7.24 9.01
C GLN A 57 -17.54 -6.09 8.16
N VAL A 58 -16.80 -4.99 8.04
CA VAL A 58 -17.27 -3.82 7.26
C VAL A 58 -17.35 -4.09 5.77
N LEU A 59 -16.58 -5.05 5.23
CA LEU A 59 -16.75 -5.47 3.84
C LEU A 59 -18.03 -6.27 3.62
N ASN A 60 -18.47 -7.05 4.60
CA ASN A 60 -19.77 -7.73 4.52
C ASN A 60 -20.91 -6.70 4.61
N ASP A 61 -20.82 -5.76 5.55
CA ASP A 61 -21.79 -4.65 5.66
C ASP A 61 -21.86 -3.84 4.35
N TYR A 62 -20.70 -3.58 3.71
CA TYR A 62 -20.60 -2.89 2.43
C TYR A 62 -21.32 -3.64 1.28
N LYS A 63 -21.27 -4.98 1.25
CA LYS A 63 -22.01 -5.78 0.26
C LYS A 63 -23.52 -5.63 0.43
N ASP A 64 -23.96 -5.39 1.66
CA ASP A 64 -25.36 -5.12 2.02
C ASP A 64 -25.74 -3.62 1.90
N ASN A 65 -24.91 -2.83 1.20
CA ASN A 65 -25.04 -1.39 0.96
C ASN A 65 -24.86 -0.49 2.20
N ASP A 66 -24.28 -0.96 3.29
CA ASP A 66 -23.88 -0.10 4.40
C ASP A 66 -22.48 0.52 4.19
N ASN A 67 -22.48 1.66 3.53
CA ASN A 67 -21.26 2.43 3.33
C ASN A 67 -20.75 3.13 4.61
N LYS A 68 -21.60 3.32 5.63
CA LYS A 68 -21.27 4.15 6.81
C LYS A 68 -20.23 3.45 7.69
N SER A 69 -20.40 2.16 7.95
CA SER A 69 -19.46 1.36 8.74
C SER A 69 -18.07 1.38 8.11
N LEU A 70 -17.97 1.19 6.81
CA LEU A 70 -16.70 1.22 6.07
C LEU A 70 -16.04 2.61 6.14
N LEU A 71 -16.79 3.68 5.88
CA LEU A 71 -16.25 5.05 5.91
C LEU A 71 -15.77 5.42 7.32
N LYS A 72 -16.48 5.00 8.37
CA LYS A 72 -16.11 5.22 9.77
C LYS A 72 -14.79 4.50 10.09
N LEU A 73 -14.69 3.22 9.77
CA LEU A 73 -13.47 2.45 10.02
C LEU A 73 -12.28 2.95 9.20
N SER A 74 -12.50 3.31 7.93
CA SER A 74 -11.48 3.93 7.08
C SER A 74 -10.93 5.23 7.69
N LYS A 75 -11.77 6.05 8.33
CA LYS A 75 -11.33 7.26 9.03
C LYS A 75 -10.51 6.91 10.27
N GLU A 76 -11.05 6.09 11.16
CA GLU A 76 -10.41 5.66 12.41
C GLU A 76 -9.00 5.09 12.16
N LEU A 77 -8.90 4.12 11.23
CA LEU A 77 -7.63 3.47 10.95
C LEU A 77 -6.64 4.35 10.18
N SER A 78 -7.12 5.33 9.41
CA SER A 78 -6.21 6.30 8.77
C SER A 78 -5.48 7.17 9.78
N GLU A 79 -6.07 7.39 10.96
CA GLU A 79 -5.47 8.17 12.05
C GLU A 79 -4.57 7.30 12.97
N THR A 80 -4.97 6.04 13.20
CA THR A 80 -4.31 5.16 14.19
C THR A 80 -3.29 4.20 13.57
N ASN A 81 -3.54 3.71 12.37
CA ASN A 81 -2.75 2.68 11.68
C ASN A 81 -2.59 2.98 10.17
N PRO A 82 -2.04 4.15 9.77
CA PRO A 82 -2.06 4.61 8.38
C PRO A 82 -1.32 3.68 7.41
N ASN A 83 -0.25 3.04 7.84
CA ASN A 83 0.58 2.16 6.99
C ASN A 83 0.04 0.72 6.90
N ASN A 84 -1.03 0.38 7.65
CA ASN A 84 -1.59 -0.95 7.62
C ASN A 84 -2.24 -1.24 6.27
N ILE A 85 -2.06 -2.46 5.74
CA ILE A 85 -2.60 -2.88 4.44
C ILE A 85 -4.13 -2.78 4.39
N TYR A 86 -4.82 -3.20 5.46
CA TYR A 86 -6.28 -3.12 5.55
C TYR A 86 -6.78 -1.67 5.57
N THR A 87 -6.05 -0.76 6.22
CA THR A 87 -6.33 0.68 6.19
C THR A 87 -6.25 1.22 4.76
N ASN A 88 -5.20 0.86 4.03
CA ASN A 88 -5.03 1.29 2.65
C ASN A 88 -6.12 0.71 1.74
N MET A 89 -6.53 -0.54 1.94
CA MET A 89 -7.66 -1.14 1.21
C MET A 89 -8.98 -0.42 1.52
N LEU A 90 -9.27 -0.13 2.79
CA LEU A 90 -10.46 0.64 3.19
C LEU A 90 -10.46 2.04 2.57
N ASN A 91 -9.30 2.69 2.51
CA ASN A 91 -9.18 4.00 1.85
C ASN A 91 -9.45 3.91 0.34
N LEU A 92 -9.07 2.82 -0.33
CA LEU A 92 -9.43 2.58 -1.74
C LEU A 92 -10.94 2.38 -1.93
N TYR A 93 -11.62 1.68 -1.02
CA TYR A 93 -13.08 1.54 -1.03
C TYR A 93 -13.78 2.88 -0.71
N ALA A 94 -13.31 3.59 0.31
CA ALA A 94 -13.83 4.91 0.67
C ALA A 94 -13.68 5.91 -0.49
N ALA A 95 -12.55 5.88 -1.20
CA ALA A 95 -12.35 6.70 -2.40
C ALA A 95 -13.37 6.36 -3.50
N LYS A 96 -13.69 5.07 -3.70
CA LYS A 96 -14.73 4.64 -4.64
C LYS A 96 -16.10 5.19 -4.24
N ILE A 97 -16.50 5.02 -2.99
CA ILE A 97 -17.79 5.52 -2.46
C ILE A 97 -17.90 7.03 -2.66
N PHE A 98 -16.85 7.79 -2.31
CA PHE A 98 -16.84 9.25 -2.50
C PHE A 98 -16.89 9.65 -3.98
N HIS A 99 -16.25 8.90 -4.86
CA HIS A 99 -16.33 9.13 -6.30
C HIS A 99 -17.75 8.91 -6.83
N GLU A 100 -18.38 7.79 -6.47
CA GLU A 100 -19.76 7.43 -6.89
C GLU A 100 -20.80 8.43 -6.38
N THR A 101 -20.54 9.08 -5.23
CA THR A 101 -21.39 10.12 -4.67
C THR A 101 -21.03 11.54 -5.12
N GLY A 102 -20.09 11.69 -6.08
CA GLY A 102 -19.68 13.00 -6.61
C GLY A 102 -18.75 13.81 -5.70
N ASN A 103 -18.34 13.26 -4.55
CA ASN A 103 -17.44 13.91 -3.60
C ASN A 103 -15.97 13.74 -4.02
N TYR A 104 -15.58 14.31 -5.15
CA TYR A 104 -14.26 14.12 -5.75
C TYR A 104 -13.11 14.54 -4.82
N ASP A 105 -13.24 15.61 -4.06
CA ASP A 105 -12.19 16.08 -3.15
C ASP A 105 -11.92 15.06 -2.03
N LYS A 106 -12.97 14.49 -1.44
CA LYS A 106 -12.82 13.42 -0.43
C LYS A 106 -12.24 12.15 -1.05
N SER A 107 -12.65 11.82 -2.27
CA SER A 107 -12.09 10.69 -3.01
C SER A 107 -10.59 10.87 -3.25
N LEU A 108 -10.17 12.03 -3.75
CA LEU A 108 -8.76 12.37 -3.94
C LEU A 108 -7.98 12.36 -2.62
N GLY A 109 -8.56 12.87 -1.54
CA GLY A 109 -7.97 12.83 -0.20
C GLY A 109 -7.67 11.39 0.25
N LYS A 110 -8.62 10.46 0.07
CA LYS A 110 -8.43 9.05 0.40
C LYS A 110 -7.36 8.37 -0.48
N LEU A 111 -7.33 8.66 -1.77
CA LEU A 111 -6.29 8.16 -2.67
C LEU A 111 -4.90 8.70 -2.31
N ASN A 112 -4.80 9.96 -1.92
CA ASN A 112 -3.53 10.53 -1.46
C ASN A 112 -3.02 9.85 -0.19
N LEU A 113 -3.91 9.50 0.76
CA LEU A 113 -3.52 8.72 1.94
C LEU A 113 -2.92 7.36 1.56
N VAL A 114 -3.54 6.65 0.60
CA VAL A 114 -2.99 5.38 0.09
C VAL A 114 -1.62 5.60 -0.54
N ILE A 115 -1.49 6.57 -1.45
CA ILE A 115 -0.24 6.84 -2.18
C ILE A 115 0.92 7.16 -1.21
N SER A 116 0.63 7.85 -0.10
CA SER A 116 1.63 8.26 0.89
C SER A 116 2.01 7.16 1.88
N ASN A 117 1.11 6.23 2.19
CA ASN A 117 1.27 5.32 3.33
C ASN A 117 1.44 3.84 2.92
N VAL A 118 1.13 3.48 1.68
CA VAL A 118 1.25 2.09 1.24
C VAL A 118 2.71 1.76 0.85
N GLU A 119 3.20 0.62 1.34
CA GLU A 119 4.52 0.10 0.97
C GLU A 119 4.50 -0.62 -0.38
N SER A 120 3.36 -1.23 -0.75
CA SER A 120 3.22 -1.97 -2.00
C SER A 120 3.10 -1.03 -3.20
N ASP A 121 4.05 -1.13 -4.12
CA ASP A 121 4.04 -0.37 -5.37
C ASP A 121 2.82 -0.70 -6.25
N ASP A 122 2.34 -1.95 -6.21
CA ASP A 122 1.14 -2.37 -6.96
C ASP A 122 -0.12 -1.67 -6.46
N ILE A 123 -0.26 -1.51 -5.14
CA ILE A 123 -1.41 -0.79 -4.57
C ILE A 123 -1.25 0.71 -4.80
N LYS A 124 -0.03 1.23 -4.70
CA LYS A 124 0.27 2.64 -4.98
C LYS A 124 -0.11 3.01 -6.42
N ILE A 125 0.28 2.20 -7.41
CA ILE A 125 -0.06 2.47 -8.81
C ILE A 125 -1.58 2.40 -9.06
N ILE A 126 -2.30 1.49 -8.39
CA ILE A 126 -3.77 1.43 -8.46
C ILE A 126 -4.38 2.73 -7.96
N ALA A 127 -3.90 3.26 -6.83
CA ALA A 127 -4.38 4.53 -6.27
C ALA A 127 -4.06 5.71 -7.20
N GLN A 128 -2.86 5.76 -7.77
CA GLN A 128 -2.44 6.77 -8.74
C GLN A 128 -3.31 6.74 -9.99
N LEU A 129 -3.55 5.56 -10.57
CA LEU A 129 -4.43 5.40 -11.75
C LEU A 129 -5.86 5.88 -11.47
N ARG A 130 -6.40 5.57 -10.29
CA ARG A 130 -7.73 6.06 -9.89
C ARG A 130 -7.74 7.58 -9.73
N LYS A 131 -6.71 8.16 -9.10
CA LYS A 131 -6.55 9.61 -8.94
C LYS A 131 -6.52 10.31 -10.30
N ILE A 132 -5.74 9.82 -11.25
CA ILE A 132 -5.67 10.39 -12.60
C ILE A 132 -7.04 10.35 -13.28
N ARG A 133 -7.77 9.24 -13.18
CA ARG A 133 -9.11 9.12 -13.76
C ARG A 133 -10.11 10.13 -13.18
N ILE A 134 -10.02 10.43 -11.88
CA ILE A 134 -10.84 11.47 -11.26
C ILE A 134 -10.48 12.86 -11.79
N ILE A 135 -9.19 13.17 -11.93
CA ILE A 135 -8.71 14.44 -12.49
C ILE A 135 -9.20 14.59 -13.94
N LEU A 136 -9.14 13.50 -14.73
CA LEU A 136 -9.66 13.47 -16.10
C LEU A 136 -11.19 13.63 -16.18
N ALA A 137 -11.94 13.07 -15.22
CA ALA A 137 -13.39 13.24 -15.14
C ALA A 137 -13.76 14.70 -14.83
N GLN A 138 -12.90 15.43 -14.11
CA GLN A 138 -13.05 16.88 -13.87
C GLN A 138 -12.59 17.74 -15.07
N ASN A 139 -12.21 17.12 -16.20
CA ASN A 139 -11.68 17.78 -17.40
C ASN A 139 -10.39 18.59 -17.16
N LYS A 140 -9.62 18.29 -16.11
CA LYS A 140 -8.33 18.93 -15.78
C LYS A 140 -7.19 18.21 -16.51
N LEU A 141 -7.17 18.33 -17.86
CA LEU A 141 -6.30 17.52 -18.73
C LEU A 141 -4.80 17.76 -18.49
N ASP A 142 -4.40 19.04 -18.32
CA ASP A 142 -3.00 19.41 -18.09
C ASP A 142 -2.52 18.90 -16.72
N SER A 143 -3.31 19.10 -15.67
CA SER A 143 -2.98 18.57 -14.34
C SER A 143 -2.89 17.05 -14.30
N ALA A 144 -3.70 16.33 -15.08
CA ALA A 144 -3.60 14.88 -15.21
C ALA A 144 -2.29 14.48 -15.89
N TYR A 145 -1.91 15.17 -16.97
CA TYR A 145 -0.66 14.92 -17.69
C TYR A 145 0.57 15.18 -16.80
N GLU A 146 0.63 16.36 -16.17
CA GLU A 146 1.71 16.72 -15.24
C GLU A 146 1.85 15.70 -14.09
N TYR A 147 0.73 15.25 -13.53
CA TYR A 147 0.77 14.24 -12.49
C TYR A 147 1.28 12.90 -13.00
N ILE A 148 0.90 12.45 -14.21
CA ILE A 148 1.42 11.21 -14.80
C ILE A 148 2.93 11.28 -14.96
N ILE A 149 3.45 12.34 -15.58
CA ILE A 149 4.90 12.46 -15.84
C ILE A 149 5.73 12.64 -14.56
N SER A 150 5.11 13.07 -13.45
CA SER A 150 5.75 13.14 -12.14
C SER A 150 5.91 11.76 -11.46
N ILE A 151 5.24 10.72 -11.96
CA ILE A 151 5.37 9.34 -11.45
C ILE A 151 6.67 8.74 -12.01
N ASN A 152 7.51 8.27 -11.10
CA ASN A 152 8.76 7.63 -11.52
C ASN A 152 8.49 6.45 -12.46
N SER A 153 9.24 6.38 -13.55
CA SER A 153 9.11 5.32 -14.56
C SER A 153 7.69 5.17 -15.15
N TYR A 154 6.94 6.28 -15.28
CA TYR A 154 5.60 6.27 -15.87
C TYR A 154 5.59 5.65 -17.29
N ASP A 155 6.67 5.79 -18.02
CA ASP A 155 6.87 5.28 -19.37
C ASP A 155 7.09 3.77 -19.46
N ASN A 156 7.29 3.11 -18.33
CA ASN A 156 7.33 1.65 -18.17
C ASN A 156 5.98 1.07 -17.72
N ASN A 157 4.96 1.90 -17.53
CA ASN A 157 3.64 1.44 -17.11
C ASN A 157 2.60 1.62 -18.23
N PRO A 158 2.12 0.53 -18.83
CA PRO A 158 1.19 0.60 -19.98
C PRO A 158 -0.13 1.30 -19.65
N PHE A 159 -0.58 1.25 -18.39
CA PHE A 159 -1.83 1.90 -17.99
C PHE A 159 -1.68 3.42 -17.90
N LEU A 160 -0.51 3.92 -17.47
CA LEU A 160 -0.20 5.35 -17.46
C LEU A 160 -0.03 5.87 -18.89
N ILE A 161 0.66 5.11 -19.73
CA ILE A 161 0.83 5.44 -21.16
C ILE A 161 -0.54 5.52 -21.86
N GLU A 162 -1.44 4.57 -21.59
CA GLU A 162 -2.81 4.61 -22.13
C GLU A 162 -3.56 5.87 -21.68
N LEU A 163 -3.43 6.28 -20.41
CA LEU A 163 -4.09 7.50 -19.90
C LEU A 163 -3.54 8.76 -20.55
N ILE A 164 -2.26 8.80 -20.94
CA ILE A 164 -1.73 9.89 -21.78
C ILE A 164 -2.43 9.90 -23.14
N GLY A 165 -2.65 8.74 -23.74
CA GLY A 165 -3.46 8.62 -24.96
C GLY A 165 -4.87 9.18 -24.78
N ASP A 166 -5.53 8.87 -23.65
CA ASP A 166 -6.87 9.41 -23.30
C ASP A 166 -6.85 10.94 -23.16
N ILE A 167 -5.78 11.52 -22.60
CA ILE A 167 -5.59 12.97 -22.52
C ILE A 167 -5.52 13.59 -23.90
N TYR A 168 -4.67 13.06 -24.79
CA TYR A 168 -4.54 13.59 -26.14
C TYR A 168 -5.81 13.42 -26.97
N TYR A 169 -6.54 12.32 -26.79
CA TYR A 169 -7.86 12.13 -27.39
C TYR A 169 -8.83 13.26 -26.97
N LYS A 170 -8.91 13.53 -25.64
CA LYS A 170 -9.75 14.64 -25.13
C LYS A 170 -9.30 16.03 -25.61
N LYS A 171 -8.03 16.20 -25.92
CA LYS A 171 -7.46 17.42 -26.52
C LYS A 171 -7.66 17.47 -28.06
N ASN A 172 -8.42 16.54 -28.65
CA ASN A 172 -8.63 16.39 -30.09
C ASN A 172 -7.32 16.15 -30.89
N ASN A 173 -6.25 15.70 -30.25
CA ASN A 173 -5.01 15.34 -30.92
C ASN A 173 -4.99 13.82 -31.18
N GLN A 174 -5.71 13.42 -32.24
CA GLN A 174 -5.86 12.00 -32.60
C GLN A 174 -4.52 11.34 -32.95
N LYS A 175 -3.57 12.08 -33.52
CA LYS A 175 -2.25 11.54 -33.88
C LYS A 175 -1.49 11.11 -32.63
N LEU A 176 -1.32 11.98 -31.65
CA LEU A 176 -0.63 11.65 -30.41
C LEU A 176 -1.42 10.62 -29.59
N ALA A 177 -2.75 10.69 -29.55
CA ALA A 177 -3.56 9.67 -28.89
C ALA A 177 -3.25 8.27 -29.44
N ARG A 178 -3.19 8.12 -30.77
CA ARG A 178 -2.84 6.86 -31.43
C ARG A 178 -1.44 6.39 -31.06
N GLU A 179 -0.45 7.28 -31.10
CA GLU A 179 0.94 6.95 -30.77
C GLU A 179 1.05 6.38 -29.34
N PHE A 180 0.40 7.02 -28.36
CA PHE A 180 0.42 6.55 -26.97
C PHE A 180 -0.35 5.25 -26.77
N TYR A 181 -1.49 5.05 -27.43
CA TYR A 181 -2.20 3.76 -27.38
C TYR A 181 -1.37 2.64 -28.01
N GLN A 182 -0.71 2.88 -29.14
CA GLN A 182 0.19 1.91 -29.75
C GLN A 182 1.39 1.59 -28.86
N LYS A 183 1.99 2.61 -28.21
CA LYS A 183 3.06 2.41 -27.23
C LYS A 183 2.60 1.53 -26.05
N SER A 184 1.38 1.74 -25.54
CA SER A 184 0.82 0.90 -24.47
C SER A 184 0.64 -0.56 -24.93
N LEU A 185 0.31 -0.82 -26.18
CA LEU A 185 0.16 -2.18 -26.74
C LEU A 185 1.49 -2.93 -26.91
N GLN A 186 2.64 -2.27 -26.79
CA GLN A 186 3.94 -2.94 -26.84
C GLN A 186 4.25 -3.76 -25.58
N PHE A 187 3.47 -3.56 -24.52
CA PHE A 187 3.60 -4.31 -23.27
C PHE A 187 2.74 -5.57 -23.29
N ASN A 188 3.11 -6.56 -22.45
CA ASN A 188 2.36 -7.80 -22.28
C ASN A 188 1.08 -7.53 -21.48
N LEU A 189 0.00 -7.18 -22.17
CA LEU A 189 -1.30 -6.89 -21.59
C LEU A 189 -2.22 -8.10 -21.65
N SER A 190 -3.21 -8.16 -20.73
CA SER A 190 -4.25 -9.16 -20.82
C SER A 190 -5.07 -9.01 -22.13
N PRO A 191 -5.65 -10.10 -22.66
CA PRO A 191 -6.44 -10.05 -23.90
C PRO A 191 -7.58 -9.02 -23.84
N ASN A 192 -8.26 -8.91 -22.71
CA ASN A 192 -9.33 -7.92 -22.53
C ASN A 192 -8.80 -6.49 -22.61
N LYS A 193 -7.64 -6.21 -21.97
CA LYS A 193 -7.04 -4.87 -22.00
C LYS A 193 -6.56 -4.51 -23.39
N THR A 194 -5.91 -5.44 -24.08
CA THR A 194 -5.51 -5.29 -25.48
C THR A 194 -6.70 -4.94 -26.38
N LYS A 195 -7.82 -5.64 -26.24
CA LYS A 195 -9.05 -5.36 -26.99
C LYS A 195 -9.58 -3.94 -26.71
N ILE A 196 -9.60 -3.52 -25.44
CA ILE A 196 -10.05 -2.16 -25.07
C ILE A 196 -9.20 -1.09 -25.77
N ILE A 197 -7.86 -1.23 -25.74
CA ILE A 197 -6.96 -0.24 -26.36
C ILE A 197 -7.08 -0.25 -27.88
N LYS A 198 -7.22 -1.42 -28.52
CA LYS A 198 -7.48 -1.51 -29.97
C LYS A 198 -8.76 -0.80 -30.35
N ASN A 199 -9.86 -1.01 -29.62
CA ASN A 199 -11.11 -0.30 -29.84
C ASN A 199 -10.95 1.23 -29.72
N LYS A 200 -10.13 1.73 -28.79
CA LYS A 200 -9.82 3.16 -28.69
C LYS A 200 -9.10 3.67 -29.95
N ILE A 201 -8.16 2.90 -30.50
CA ILE A 201 -7.47 3.25 -31.75
C ILE A 201 -8.44 3.28 -32.93
N ASP A 202 -9.34 2.32 -33.03
CA ASP A 202 -10.34 2.23 -34.12
C ASP A 202 -11.31 3.42 -34.09
N LEU A 203 -11.65 3.94 -32.89
CA LEU A 203 -12.47 5.15 -32.75
C LEU A 203 -11.80 6.43 -33.28
N LEU A 204 -10.45 6.44 -33.37
CA LEU A 204 -9.71 7.57 -33.94
C LEU A 204 -9.72 7.58 -35.47
N GLN A 205 -10.27 6.56 -36.14
CA GLN A 205 -10.30 6.44 -37.59
C GLN A 205 -11.61 6.97 -38.21
N LYS A 206 -12.57 7.30 -37.37
CA LYS A 206 -13.87 7.88 -37.77
C LYS A 206 -13.88 9.38 -37.61
#